data_b5186d5863cf7ad80dd1bdd9e29234d4
#
_entry.id   b5186d5863cf7ad80dd1bdd9e29234d4
#
_cell.length_a   1.000
_cell.length_b   1.000
_cell.length_c   1.000
_cell.angle_alpha   90.00
_cell.angle_beta   90.00
_cell.angle_gamma   90.00
#
_symmetry.space_group_name_H-M   'P 1'
#
loop_
_entity.id
_entity.type
_entity.pdbx_description
1 polymer ?
#
loop_
_entity_poly.entity_id
_entity_poly.type
_entity_poly.pdbx_seq_one_letter_code
_entity_poly.pdbx_strand_id
1 'polypeptide(L)'
;MKVNFFGHDVYKGWNVGVVIPAKNEELFIKGVLDTIPAIVDNVVVINDGSTDNTKRIVEGYDCKNYKLSIINTDGKGVGAAIDYGHRKLCEINEDMPFVSVVMAGDGQMDPDDLPQLVEPIISKGADFVKGNRFIHHDGVNSMPLIRKIASIMLAFFTTLACGIKIGDPQCGYTATSHVVLRKWNWKKSWKGYGYPNYWLINLAMNHYSIFETPVRAVYGEEKSGIKMLSFFVRVGGMMFVLHHKRCIKMLLSNDITPHIIIALTCYLFGWIALLPPFTTDLHTELTARGVPLVLVTLAFWYCAHIFDRLAMKTVRELRANAQNR
;
A
#
# COMPACT_ATOMS: atom_id res chain seq x y z
N MET A 1 -0.26 33.81 6.90
CA MET A 1 0.52 32.88 6.08
C MET A 1 1.52 32.19 7.01
N LYS A 2 1.53 30.87 7.13
CA LYS A 2 2.54 30.17 7.93
C LYS A 2 3.68 29.83 6.98
N VAL A 3 4.88 30.27 7.30
CA VAL A 3 6.10 29.92 6.58
C VAL A 3 6.80 28.76 7.25
N ASN A 4 7.44 27.88 6.48
CA ASN A 4 8.27 26.81 7.00
C ASN A 4 9.62 27.38 7.52
N PHE A 5 10.48 26.51 8.06
CA PHE A 5 11.78 26.89 8.64
C PHE A 5 12.71 27.64 7.66
N PHE A 6 12.51 27.47 6.34
CA PHE A 6 13.28 28.13 5.27
C PHE A 6 12.61 29.40 4.72
N GLY A 7 11.51 29.87 5.32
CA GLY A 7 10.78 31.06 4.85
C GLY A 7 9.87 30.81 3.63
N HIS A 8 9.69 29.54 3.20
CA HIS A 8 8.74 29.18 2.16
C HIS A 8 7.34 29.03 2.72
N ASP A 9 6.33 29.41 1.95
CA ASP A 9 4.93 29.18 2.32
C ASP A 9 4.66 27.69 2.45
N VAL A 10 4.13 27.28 3.60
CA VAL A 10 3.68 25.91 3.85
C VAL A 10 2.64 25.55 2.78
N TYR A 11 2.81 24.43 2.10
CA TYR A 11 1.96 24.04 0.99
C TYR A 11 0.50 23.90 1.45
N LYS A 12 -0.32 24.89 1.11
CA LYS A 12 -1.75 24.99 1.53
C LYS A 12 -1.98 24.80 3.04
N GLY A 13 -1.03 25.17 3.88
CA GLY A 13 -1.13 25.05 5.35
C GLY A 13 -0.76 23.66 5.90
N TRP A 14 -0.21 22.77 5.07
CA TRP A 14 0.26 21.43 5.43
C TRP A 14 1.76 21.30 5.24
N ASN A 15 2.42 20.58 6.12
CA ASN A 15 3.80 20.17 5.92
C ASN A 15 3.85 18.94 5.01
N VAL A 16 4.81 18.91 4.10
CA VAL A 16 5.08 17.75 3.25
C VAL A 16 6.40 17.10 3.67
N GLY A 17 6.34 15.85 4.10
CA GLY A 17 7.51 15.07 4.48
C GLY A 17 7.76 13.91 3.51
N VAL A 18 9.02 13.66 3.18
CA VAL A 18 9.41 12.52 2.35
C VAL A 18 10.22 11.53 3.18
N VAL A 19 9.85 10.26 3.11
CA VAL A 19 10.57 9.13 3.69
C VAL A 19 11.31 8.41 2.58
N ILE A 20 12.63 8.31 2.69
CA ILE A 20 13.50 7.67 1.70
C ILE A 20 14.15 6.44 2.33
N PRO A 21 13.58 5.22 2.16
CA PRO A 21 14.30 4.01 2.49
C PRO A 21 15.46 3.82 1.50
N ALA A 22 16.67 3.61 2.01
CA ALA A 22 17.87 3.43 1.21
C ALA A 22 18.72 2.26 1.74
N LYS A 23 19.20 1.41 0.85
CA LYS A 23 20.11 0.32 1.16
C LYS A 23 21.01 0.04 -0.04
N ASN A 24 22.29 0.42 0.05
CA ASN A 24 23.27 0.31 -1.01
C ASN A 24 22.87 1.10 -2.28
N GLU A 25 22.55 2.37 -2.07
CA GLU A 25 22.05 3.29 -3.12
C GLU A 25 23.08 4.41 -3.42
N GLU A 26 24.41 4.14 -3.24
CA GLU A 26 25.45 5.17 -3.44
C GLU A 26 25.44 5.82 -4.81
N LEU A 27 24.96 5.10 -5.85
CA LEU A 27 24.89 5.60 -7.22
C LEU A 27 23.71 6.56 -7.45
N PHE A 28 22.62 6.41 -6.68
CA PHE A 28 21.34 7.08 -6.96
C PHE A 28 20.95 8.10 -5.91
N ILE A 29 21.29 7.87 -4.63
CA ILE A 29 20.77 8.64 -3.50
C ILE A 29 21.00 10.13 -3.62
N LYS A 30 22.17 10.55 -4.14
CA LYS A 30 22.47 11.97 -4.35
C LYS A 30 21.52 12.58 -5.36
N GLY A 31 21.29 11.93 -6.51
CA GLY A 31 20.35 12.39 -7.54
C GLY A 31 18.92 12.48 -7.02
N VAL A 32 18.50 11.53 -6.18
CA VAL A 32 17.19 11.57 -5.51
C VAL A 32 17.08 12.80 -4.60
N LEU A 33 18.09 13.10 -3.79
CA LEU A 33 18.09 14.27 -2.92
C LEU A 33 18.11 15.58 -3.70
N ASP A 34 18.87 15.65 -4.82
CA ASP A 34 18.97 16.83 -5.68
C ASP A 34 17.64 17.18 -6.37
N THR A 35 16.75 16.19 -6.57
CA THR A 35 15.50 16.34 -7.33
C THR A 35 14.24 16.45 -6.46
N ILE A 36 14.37 16.50 -5.15
CA ILE A 36 13.24 16.67 -4.22
C ILE A 36 12.49 17.98 -4.54
N PRO A 37 11.17 17.94 -4.80
CA PRO A 37 10.40 19.12 -5.15
C PRO A 37 10.34 20.17 -4.03
N ALA A 38 10.25 21.46 -4.43
CA ALA A 38 10.24 22.60 -3.49
C ALA A 38 9.04 22.62 -2.51
N ILE A 39 8.00 21.81 -2.75
CA ILE A 39 6.87 21.69 -1.82
C ILE A 39 7.19 20.84 -0.59
N VAL A 40 8.38 20.20 -0.55
CA VAL A 40 8.79 19.32 0.54
C VAL A 40 9.49 20.11 1.63
N ASP A 41 9.01 19.97 2.88
CA ASP A 41 9.57 20.64 4.06
C ASP A 41 10.61 19.78 4.78
N ASN A 42 10.38 18.47 4.84
CA ASN A 42 11.21 17.54 5.60
C ASN A 42 11.53 16.29 4.79
N VAL A 43 12.78 15.87 4.78
CA VAL A 43 13.23 14.59 4.21
C VAL A 43 13.86 13.74 5.30
N VAL A 44 13.41 12.50 5.43
CA VAL A 44 13.95 11.52 6.37
C VAL A 44 14.50 10.34 5.59
N VAL A 45 15.82 10.24 5.49
CA VAL A 45 16.48 9.08 4.87
C VAL A 45 16.69 8.00 5.92
N ILE A 46 16.26 6.78 5.60
CA ILE A 46 16.49 5.62 6.44
C ILE A 46 17.53 4.74 5.77
N ASN A 47 18.76 4.82 6.26
CA ASN A 47 19.86 3.96 5.82
C ASN A 47 19.73 2.59 6.50
N ASP A 48 19.18 1.60 5.78
CA ASP A 48 18.87 0.27 6.32
C ASP A 48 20.05 -0.71 6.22
N GLY A 49 21.16 -0.33 6.86
CA GLY A 49 22.36 -1.16 6.93
C GLY A 49 23.11 -1.24 5.59
N SER A 50 23.31 -0.11 4.93
CA SER A 50 24.16 -0.04 3.74
C SER A 50 25.63 -0.33 4.08
N THR A 51 26.30 -1.02 3.17
CA THR A 51 27.73 -1.39 3.24
C THR A 51 28.60 -0.58 2.28
N ASP A 52 27.95 0.23 1.42
CA ASP A 52 28.57 1.14 0.47
C ASP A 52 28.65 2.59 1.02
N ASN A 53 28.90 3.57 0.15
CA ASN A 53 29.01 4.98 0.54
C ASN A 53 27.67 5.69 0.75
N THR A 54 26.51 5.01 0.67
CA THR A 54 25.19 5.64 0.83
C THR A 54 25.10 6.52 2.07
N LYS A 55 25.51 5.99 3.24
CA LYS A 55 25.51 6.73 4.50
C LYS A 55 26.33 8.01 4.41
N ARG A 56 27.58 7.91 3.94
CA ARG A 56 28.52 9.04 3.83
C ARG A 56 27.99 10.13 2.90
N ILE A 57 27.36 9.73 1.79
CA ILE A 57 26.78 10.68 0.83
C ILE A 57 25.65 11.47 1.49
N VAL A 58 24.74 10.83 2.21
CA VAL A 58 23.61 11.51 2.87
C VAL A 58 24.08 12.40 4.02
N GLU A 59 25.02 11.94 4.85
CA GLU A 59 25.58 12.72 5.96
C GLU A 59 26.38 13.96 5.49
N GLY A 60 27.01 13.87 4.33
CA GLY A 60 27.75 14.99 3.71
C GLY A 60 26.93 15.85 2.76
N TYR A 61 25.62 15.61 2.63
CA TYR A 61 24.78 16.35 1.68
C TYR A 61 24.43 17.74 2.19
N ASP A 62 24.86 18.80 1.47
CA ASP A 62 24.54 20.19 1.78
C ASP A 62 23.14 20.55 1.27
N CYS A 63 22.17 20.40 2.14
CA CYS A 63 20.75 20.64 1.84
C CYS A 63 20.35 22.08 2.13
N LYS A 64 19.81 22.77 1.09
CA LYS A 64 19.40 24.19 1.18
C LYS A 64 17.88 24.39 1.15
N ASN A 65 17.13 23.41 0.66
CA ASN A 65 15.72 23.61 0.31
C ASN A 65 14.72 22.92 1.27
N TYR A 66 15.18 21.95 2.06
CA TYR A 66 14.36 21.20 3.00
C TYR A 66 15.18 20.75 4.21
N LYS A 67 14.53 20.32 5.26
CA LYS A 67 15.22 19.80 6.45
C LYS A 67 15.53 18.31 6.26
N LEU A 68 16.82 17.97 6.16
CA LEU A 68 17.26 16.59 6.01
C LEU A 68 17.56 15.95 7.38
N SER A 69 17.10 14.73 7.57
CA SER A 69 17.40 13.87 8.70
C SER A 69 17.79 12.48 8.22
N ILE A 70 18.77 11.85 8.87
CA ILE A 70 19.15 10.46 8.61
C ILE A 70 18.91 9.59 9.84
N ILE A 71 18.38 8.39 9.63
CA ILE A 71 18.27 7.33 10.64
C ILE A 71 19.03 6.11 10.12
N ASN A 72 19.97 5.60 10.91
CA ASN A 72 20.70 4.39 10.57
C ASN A 72 20.08 3.20 11.29
N THR A 73 19.85 2.09 10.57
CA THR A 73 19.36 0.82 11.11
C THR A 73 20.26 -0.34 10.67
N ASP A 74 20.10 -1.51 11.29
CA ASP A 74 20.93 -2.69 11.06
C ASP A 74 20.29 -3.68 10.08
N GLY A 75 19.73 -3.22 8.95
CA GLY A 75 19.11 -4.08 7.95
C GLY A 75 17.81 -4.70 8.43
N LYS A 76 16.88 -3.88 8.93
CA LYS A 76 15.56 -4.32 9.43
C LYS A 76 14.56 -4.65 8.31
N GLY A 77 14.86 -4.26 7.08
CA GLY A 77 14.04 -4.44 5.89
C GLY A 77 13.22 -3.20 5.52
N VAL A 78 12.88 -3.09 4.24
CA VAL A 78 12.25 -1.90 3.65
C VAL A 78 10.99 -1.44 4.36
N GLY A 79 10.12 -2.35 4.79
CA GLY A 79 8.90 -1.99 5.52
C GLY A 79 9.20 -1.38 6.90
N ALA A 80 10.21 -1.92 7.62
CA ALA A 80 10.64 -1.33 8.88
C ALA A 80 11.29 0.05 8.67
N ALA A 81 12.09 0.21 7.62
CA ALA A 81 12.69 1.49 7.27
C ALA A 81 11.61 2.57 7.03
N ILE A 82 10.57 2.24 6.26
CA ILE A 82 9.43 3.14 6.02
C ILE A 82 8.70 3.48 7.32
N ASP A 83 8.46 2.49 8.20
CA ASP A 83 7.84 2.73 9.51
C ASP A 83 8.66 3.68 10.38
N TYR A 84 9.99 3.55 10.41
CA TYR A 84 10.87 4.49 11.12
C TYR A 84 10.76 5.91 10.57
N GLY A 85 10.73 6.06 9.24
CA GLY A 85 10.56 7.35 8.58
C GLY A 85 9.23 8.01 8.90
N HIS A 86 8.12 7.27 8.80
CA HIS A 86 6.80 7.77 9.15
C HIS A 86 6.70 8.22 10.62
N ARG A 87 7.26 7.43 11.54
CA ARG A 87 7.30 7.80 12.97
C ARG A 87 8.11 9.06 13.19
N LYS A 88 9.26 9.19 12.52
CA LYS A 88 10.07 10.41 12.62
C LYS A 88 9.33 11.64 12.13
N LEU A 89 8.58 11.52 11.03
CA LEU A 89 7.73 12.63 10.55
C LEU A 89 6.58 12.96 11.50
N CYS A 90 6.01 11.97 12.21
CA CYS A 90 5.05 12.23 13.28
C CYS A 90 5.66 13.04 14.44
N GLU A 91 6.91 12.72 14.85
CA GLU A 91 7.64 13.45 15.88
C GLU A 91 7.97 14.89 15.46
N ILE A 92 8.43 15.09 14.21
CA ILE A 92 8.76 16.41 13.68
C ILE A 92 7.53 17.32 13.57
N ASN A 93 6.35 16.76 13.33
CA ASN A 93 5.11 17.48 13.02
C ASN A 93 4.02 17.25 14.08
N GLU A 94 4.35 17.27 15.38
CA GLU A 94 3.39 16.99 16.46
C GLU A 94 2.12 17.83 16.37
N ASP A 95 2.26 19.15 16.16
CA ASP A 95 1.18 20.12 16.20
C ASP A 95 0.65 20.53 14.81
N MET A 96 1.25 20.02 13.74
CA MET A 96 0.91 20.45 12.37
C MET A 96 0.28 19.31 11.56
N PRO A 97 -0.69 19.60 10.69
CA PRO A 97 -1.11 18.64 9.69
C PRO A 97 0.02 18.40 8.70
N PHE A 98 0.26 17.15 8.35
CA PHE A 98 1.28 16.79 7.38
C PHE A 98 0.89 15.60 6.52
N VAL A 99 1.53 15.53 5.36
CA VAL A 99 1.50 14.37 4.46
C VAL A 99 2.86 13.73 4.47
N SER A 100 2.91 12.41 4.63
CA SER A 100 4.14 11.63 4.51
C SER A 100 4.16 10.88 3.19
N VAL A 101 5.13 11.19 2.34
CA VAL A 101 5.35 10.54 1.05
C VAL A 101 6.49 9.55 1.17
N VAL A 102 6.33 8.33 0.64
CA VAL A 102 7.41 7.35 0.49
C VAL A 102 7.99 7.47 -0.90
N MET A 103 9.29 7.75 -0.99
CA MET A 103 10.05 7.83 -2.24
C MET A 103 11.33 7.03 -2.06
N ALA A 104 11.55 6.00 -2.89
CA ALA A 104 12.70 5.11 -2.74
C ALA A 104 14.02 5.80 -3.12
N GLY A 105 15.13 5.39 -2.48
CA GLY A 105 16.46 5.94 -2.74
C GLY A 105 17.11 5.47 -4.03
N ASP A 106 16.45 4.58 -4.79
CA ASP A 106 16.92 3.96 -6.03
C ASP A 106 16.65 4.79 -7.31
N GLY A 107 15.99 5.95 -7.19
CA GLY A 107 15.68 6.83 -8.31
C GLY A 107 14.58 6.34 -9.25
N GLN A 108 13.84 5.28 -8.91
CA GLN A 108 12.76 4.73 -9.75
C GLN A 108 11.43 5.52 -9.66
N MET A 109 11.34 6.52 -8.80
CA MET A 109 10.16 7.34 -8.58
C MET A 109 10.39 8.75 -9.10
N ASP A 110 9.53 9.17 -10.04
CA ASP A 110 9.63 10.49 -10.63
C ASP A 110 9.23 11.56 -9.58
N PRO A 111 10.12 12.50 -9.26
CA PRO A 111 9.81 13.57 -8.30
C PRO A 111 8.68 14.50 -8.79
N ASP A 112 8.48 14.64 -10.10
CA ASP A 112 7.41 15.46 -10.67
C ASP A 112 6.01 14.88 -10.39
N ASP A 113 5.91 13.58 -10.04
CA ASP A 113 4.67 12.94 -9.65
C ASP A 113 4.28 13.18 -8.17
N LEU A 114 5.19 13.72 -7.35
CA LEU A 114 4.95 13.92 -5.91
C LEU A 114 3.73 14.82 -5.61
N PRO A 115 3.54 15.97 -6.29
CA PRO A 115 2.39 16.84 -6.03
C PRO A 115 1.04 16.13 -6.23
N GLN A 116 0.92 15.25 -7.24
CA GLN A 116 -0.33 14.54 -7.50
C GLN A 116 -0.63 13.41 -6.50
N LEU A 117 0.37 12.94 -5.74
CA LEU A 117 0.18 12.06 -4.58
C LEU A 117 -0.31 12.85 -3.35
N VAL A 118 0.19 14.06 -3.15
CA VAL A 118 -0.11 14.90 -1.98
C VAL A 118 -1.47 15.57 -2.10
N GLU A 119 -1.81 16.07 -3.29
CA GLU A 119 -3.01 16.88 -3.53
C GLU A 119 -4.33 16.23 -3.09
N PRO A 120 -4.60 14.93 -3.35
CA PRO A 120 -5.86 14.32 -2.89
C PRO A 120 -6.00 14.24 -1.37
N ILE A 121 -4.88 14.18 -0.62
CA ILE A 121 -4.91 14.20 0.84
C ILE A 121 -5.34 15.58 1.33
N ILE A 122 -4.71 16.62 0.79
CA ILE A 122 -4.93 18.00 1.25
C ILE A 122 -6.28 18.53 0.80
N SER A 123 -6.66 18.31 -0.49
CA SER A 123 -7.85 18.94 -1.08
C SER A 123 -9.12 18.11 -0.96
N LYS A 124 -9.01 16.77 -0.92
CA LYS A 124 -10.14 15.84 -0.90
C LYS A 124 -10.29 15.06 0.41
N GLY A 125 -9.37 15.29 1.38
CA GLY A 125 -9.39 14.57 2.65
C GLY A 125 -9.09 13.07 2.50
N ALA A 126 -8.32 12.66 1.47
CA ALA A 126 -7.90 11.27 1.33
C ALA A 126 -7.00 10.86 2.51
N ASP A 127 -7.18 9.64 3.00
CA ASP A 127 -6.31 9.10 4.05
C ASP A 127 -5.00 8.55 3.51
N PHE A 128 -5.06 7.96 2.32
CA PHE A 128 -3.93 7.33 1.66
C PHE A 128 -4.05 7.45 0.14
N VAL A 129 -2.96 7.82 -0.51
CA VAL A 129 -2.85 7.89 -1.97
C VAL A 129 -1.72 6.99 -2.43
N LYS A 130 -2.00 6.19 -3.45
CA LYS A 130 -1.06 5.24 -4.02
C LYS A 130 -0.81 5.55 -5.48
N GLY A 131 0.46 5.56 -5.87
CA GLY A 131 0.84 5.59 -7.27
C GLY A 131 0.38 4.32 -7.99
N ASN A 132 -0.14 4.48 -9.20
CA ASN A 132 -0.57 3.38 -10.05
C ASN A 132 0.06 3.55 -11.45
N ARG A 133 1.02 2.69 -11.76
CA ARG A 133 1.76 2.70 -13.03
C ARG A 133 0.93 2.22 -14.20
N PHE A 134 -0.12 1.42 -13.95
CA PHE A 134 -0.97 0.86 -15.00
C PHE A 134 -1.98 1.87 -15.57
N ILE A 135 -2.26 2.95 -14.87
CA ILE A 135 -3.13 4.04 -15.35
C ILE A 135 -2.35 5.22 -15.94
N HIS A 136 -1.02 5.25 -15.78
CA HIS A 136 -0.17 6.21 -16.46
C HIS A 136 0.06 5.78 -17.92
N HIS A 137 -0.02 6.71 -18.88
CA HIS A 137 0.09 6.39 -20.31
C HIS A 137 1.40 5.70 -20.71
N ASP A 138 2.52 6.01 -20.02
CA ASP A 138 3.84 5.39 -20.25
C ASP A 138 4.29 4.46 -19.11
N GLY A 139 3.45 4.29 -18.08
CA GLY A 139 3.87 3.70 -16.81
C GLY A 139 4.34 2.25 -16.86
N VAL A 140 3.94 1.49 -17.88
CA VAL A 140 4.28 0.05 -18.00
C VAL A 140 4.95 -0.32 -19.32
N ASN A 141 5.29 0.65 -20.17
CA ASN A 141 5.86 0.40 -21.51
C ASN A 141 7.21 -0.31 -21.42
N SER A 142 8.06 0.06 -20.48
CA SER A 142 9.38 -0.54 -20.22
C SER A 142 9.36 -1.68 -19.19
N MET A 143 8.18 -2.08 -18.68
CA MET A 143 8.07 -3.14 -17.69
C MET A 143 8.20 -4.54 -18.34
N PRO A 144 9.10 -5.41 -17.88
CA PRO A 144 9.21 -6.80 -18.36
C PRO A 144 7.88 -7.54 -18.24
N LEU A 145 7.51 -8.34 -19.24
CA LEU A 145 6.21 -9.03 -19.32
C LEU A 145 5.92 -9.90 -18.09
N ILE A 146 6.91 -10.64 -17.59
CA ILE A 146 6.78 -11.48 -16.39
C ILE A 146 6.43 -10.62 -15.18
N ARG A 147 7.08 -9.45 -15.02
CA ARG A 147 6.80 -8.50 -13.93
C ARG A 147 5.39 -7.91 -14.05
N LYS A 148 4.95 -7.62 -15.27
CA LYS A 148 3.60 -7.14 -15.57
C LYS A 148 2.53 -8.15 -15.18
N ILE A 149 2.68 -9.42 -15.60
CA ILE A 149 1.76 -10.50 -15.24
C ILE A 149 1.73 -10.70 -13.72
N ALA A 150 2.89 -10.78 -13.08
CA ALA A 150 2.98 -10.92 -11.62
C ALA A 150 2.29 -9.77 -10.87
N SER A 151 2.43 -8.54 -11.36
CA SER A 151 1.78 -7.36 -10.77
C SER A 151 0.26 -7.41 -10.92
N ILE A 152 -0.27 -7.85 -12.07
CA ILE A 152 -1.70 -8.02 -12.31
C ILE A 152 -2.27 -9.12 -11.39
N MET A 153 -1.58 -10.25 -11.25
CA MET A 153 -1.98 -11.31 -10.31
C MET A 153 -2.02 -10.81 -8.86
N LEU A 154 -1.00 -10.08 -8.44
CA LEU A 154 -0.96 -9.47 -7.10
C LEU A 154 -2.07 -8.43 -6.92
N ALA A 155 -2.39 -7.64 -7.94
CA ALA A 155 -3.51 -6.69 -7.91
C ALA A 155 -4.86 -7.41 -7.70
N PHE A 156 -5.06 -8.54 -8.38
CA PHE A 156 -6.24 -9.38 -8.20
C PHE A 156 -6.34 -9.89 -6.76
N PHE A 157 -5.30 -10.55 -6.22
CA PHE A 157 -5.32 -11.08 -4.86
C PHE A 157 -5.39 -9.98 -3.80
N THR A 158 -4.75 -8.83 -4.02
CA THR A 158 -4.86 -7.68 -3.10
C THR A 158 -6.28 -7.11 -3.10
N THR A 159 -6.92 -7.02 -4.26
CA THR A 159 -8.32 -6.62 -4.40
C THR A 159 -9.24 -7.55 -3.61
N LEU A 160 -9.04 -8.88 -3.72
CA LEU A 160 -9.77 -9.86 -2.90
C LEU A 160 -9.55 -9.62 -1.40
N ALA A 161 -8.29 -9.45 -0.99
CA ALA A 161 -7.94 -9.29 0.42
C ALA A 161 -8.46 -7.97 1.01
N CYS A 162 -8.46 -6.89 0.25
CA CYS A 162 -8.96 -5.58 0.67
C CYS A 162 -10.49 -5.44 0.62
N GLY A 163 -11.18 -6.21 -0.23
CA GLY A 163 -12.60 -6.01 -0.55
C GLY A 163 -12.87 -4.72 -1.33
N ILE A 164 -11.84 -4.10 -1.90
CA ILE A 164 -11.89 -2.90 -2.75
C ILE A 164 -10.92 -3.04 -3.90
N LYS A 165 -11.22 -2.40 -5.04
CA LYS A 165 -10.34 -2.46 -6.21
C LYS A 165 -9.01 -1.77 -5.93
N ILE A 166 -7.91 -2.48 -6.19
CA ILE A 166 -6.52 -1.98 -6.14
C ILE A 166 -5.87 -2.31 -7.48
N GLY A 167 -5.38 -1.29 -8.19
CA GLY A 167 -4.81 -1.45 -9.53
C GLY A 167 -3.33 -1.82 -9.52
N ASP A 168 -2.53 -1.19 -8.66
CA ASP A 168 -1.07 -1.44 -8.57
C ASP A 168 -0.58 -1.59 -7.13
N PRO A 169 -0.76 -2.75 -6.49
CA PRO A 169 -0.36 -2.94 -5.10
C PRO A 169 1.15 -2.88 -4.87
N GLN A 170 1.96 -3.03 -5.92
CA GLN A 170 3.42 -3.10 -5.79
C GLN A 170 4.15 -1.76 -6.01
N CYS A 171 3.45 -0.72 -6.45
CA CYS A 171 4.05 0.60 -6.50
C CYS A 171 4.38 1.08 -5.07
N GLY A 172 5.63 1.41 -4.79
CA GLY A 172 6.09 1.92 -3.49
C GLY A 172 5.83 3.41 -3.30
N TYR A 173 5.54 4.14 -4.36
CA TYR A 173 5.29 5.58 -4.32
C TYR A 173 3.92 5.84 -3.73
N THR A 174 3.87 6.32 -2.51
CA THR A 174 2.64 6.46 -1.73
C THR A 174 2.68 7.72 -0.88
N ALA A 175 1.51 8.28 -0.61
CA ALA A 175 1.35 9.37 0.36
C ALA A 175 0.33 8.97 1.44
N THR A 176 0.62 9.30 2.68
CA THR A 176 -0.20 8.95 3.85
C THR A 176 -0.48 10.19 4.68
N SER A 177 -1.75 10.39 5.05
CA SER A 177 -2.18 11.46 5.94
C SER A 177 -1.68 11.26 7.37
N HIS A 178 -1.34 12.36 8.05
CA HIS A 178 -1.01 12.35 9.48
C HIS A 178 -2.09 11.70 10.35
N VAL A 179 -3.36 11.78 9.94
CA VAL A 179 -4.50 11.17 10.67
C VAL A 179 -4.34 9.65 10.75
N VAL A 180 -3.91 9.01 9.66
CA VAL A 180 -3.62 7.58 9.62
C VAL A 180 -2.40 7.27 10.45
N LEU A 181 -1.31 8.01 10.25
CA LEU A 181 -0.01 7.74 10.87
C LEU A 181 -0.05 7.85 12.39
N ARG A 182 -0.74 8.85 12.93
CA ARG A 182 -0.91 9.04 14.38
C ARG A 182 -1.73 7.92 15.04
N LYS A 183 -2.63 7.27 14.29
CA LYS A 183 -3.48 6.15 14.77
C LYS A 183 -2.91 4.79 14.42
N TRP A 184 -1.79 4.73 13.67
CA TRP A 184 -1.23 3.48 13.18
C TRP A 184 -0.63 2.63 14.30
N ASN A 185 -0.87 1.32 14.24
CA ASN A 185 -0.31 0.39 15.22
C ASN A 185 1.10 -0.06 14.82
N TRP A 186 2.09 0.72 15.20
CA TRP A 186 3.51 0.49 14.91
C TRP A 186 4.10 -0.80 15.51
N LYS A 187 3.40 -1.45 16.48
CA LYS A 187 3.83 -2.74 17.03
C LYS A 187 3.59 -3.88 16.07
N LYS A 188 2.66 -3.72 15.12
CA LYS A 188 2.29 -4.70 14.11
C LYS A 188 2.68 -4.18 12.74
N SER A 189 3.85 -4.56 12.27
CA SER A 189 4.41 -4.09 11.00
C SER A 189 4.87 -5.27 10.16
N TRP A 190 4.84 -5.11 8.85
CA TRP A 190 5.45 -6.04 7.89
C TRP A 190 6.79 -5.49 7.45
N LYS A 191 7.88 -6.13 7.89
CA LYS A 191 9.24 -5.58 7.77
C LYS A 191 9.85 -5.66 6.37
N GLY A 192 9.44 -6.66 5.57
CA GLY A 192 10.06 -6.95 4.26
C GLY A 192 9.20 -6.56 3.06
N TYR A 193 9.57 -7.11 1.91
CA TYR A 193 8.78 -7.01 0.69
C TYR A 193 7.34 -7.53 0.92
N GLY A 194 6.34 -6.90 0.29
CA GLY A 194 4.93 -7.12 0.60
C GLY A 194 4.35 -6.09 1.57
N TYR A 195 5.20 -5.18 2.10
CA TYR A 195 4.77 -4.03 2.91
C TYR A 195 3.58 -3.27 2.30
N PRO A 196 3.54 -2.93 0.99
CA PRO A 196 2.40 -2.22 0.42
C PRO A 196 1.09 -3.01 0.52
N ASN A 197 1.13 -4.34 0.30
CA ASN A 197 -0.06 -5.19 0.45
C ASN A 197 -0.56 -5.21 1.89
N TYR A 198 0.36 -5.33 2.86
CA TYR A 198 0.04 -5.29 4.28
C TYR A 198 -0.66 -3.97 4.66
N TRP A 199 -0.12 -2.83 4.21
CA TRP A 199 -0.69 -1.52 4.46
C TRP A 199 -2.09 -1.39 3.85
N LEU A 200 -2.25 -1.72 2.57
CA LEU A 200 -3.52 -1.61 1.86
C LEU A 200 -4.64 -2.41 2.55
N ILE A 201 -4.36 -3.65 2.99
CA ILE A 201 -5.37 -4.47 3.67
C ILE A 201 -5.71 -3.88 5.03
N ASN A 202 -4.73 -3.40 5.80
CA ASN A 202 -4.98 -2.78 7.10
C ASN A 202 -5.71 -1.43 6.97
N LEU A 203 -5.40 -0.63 5.97
CA LEU A 203 -6.14 0.60 5.64
C LEU A 203 -7.60 0.28 5.30
N ALA A 204 -7.83 -0.70 4.42
CA ALA A 204 -9.16 -1.15 4.05
C ALA A 204 -9.94 -1.70 5.26
N MET A 205 -9.30 -2.51 6.12
CA MET A 205 -9.87 -3.07 7.35
C MET A 205 -10.28 -2.00 8.38
N ASN A 206 -9.63 -0.84 8.36
CA ASN A 206 -9.96 0.31 9.21
C ASN A 206 -10.80 1.37 8.47
N HIS A 207 -11.28 1.05 7.25
CA HIS A 207 -12.15 1.88 6.42
C HIS A 207 -11.54 3.23 6.02
N TYR A 208 -10.21 3.36 6.02
CA TYR A 208 -9.54 4.52 5.48
C TYR A 208 -9.78 4.65 3.97
N SER A 209 -9.90 5.89 3.50
CA SER A 209 -10.06 6.19 2.08
C SER A 209 -8.72 5.97 1.35
N ILE A 210 -8.77 5.16 0.27
CA ILE A 210 -7.61 4.85 -0.56
C ILE A 210 -7.88 5.38 -1.95
N PHE A 211 -6.99 6.23 -2.46
CA PHE A 211 -7.01 6.76 -3.81
C PHE A 211 -5.83 6.22 -4.60
N GLU A 212 -5.99 6.11 -5.90
CA GLU A 212 -4.90 5.80 -6.82
C GLU A 212 -4.71 6.98 -7.80
N THR A 213 -3.45 7.35 -8.03
CA THR A 213 -3.08 8.39 -8.98
C THR A 213 -2.08 7.84 -10.00
N PRO A 214 -2.13 8.26 -11.28
CA PRO A 214 -1.14 7.82 -12.25
C PRO A 214 0.25 8.28 -11.83
N VAL A 215 1.24 7.38 -11.93
CA VAL A 215 2.65 7.71 -11.72
C VAL A 215 3.50 7.07 -12.80
N ARG A 216 4.54 7.76 -13.22
CA ARG A 216 5.54 7.23 -14.12
C ARG A 216 6.50 6.31 -13.36
N ALA A 217 6.82 5.16 -13.93
CA ALA A 217 7.88 4.33 -13.43
C ALA A 217 9.17 4.60 -14.21
N VAL A 218 10.21 4.96 -13.50
CA VAL A 218 11.56 5.05 -14.06
C VAL A 218 12.22 3.69 -13.89
N TYR A 219 12.51 2.99 -15.00
CA TYR A 219 13.22 1.72 -14.97
C TYR A 219 14.68 1.97 -15.37
N GLY A 220 15.58 1.63 -14.48
CA GLY A 220 17.03 1.69 -14.69
C GLY A 220 17.66 0.29 -14.77
N GLU A 221 18.96 0.20 -14.54
CA GLU A 221 19.77 -1.04 -14.57
C GLU A 221 19.67 -1.88 -13.29
N GLU A 222 18.77 -1.55 -12.38
CA GLU A 222 18.71 -2.19 -11.07
C GLU A 222 18.24 -3.64 -11.15
N LYS A 223 18.91 -4.50 -10.36
CA LYS A 223 18.58 -5.92 -10.24
C LYS A 223 17.65 -6.13 -9.04
N SER A 224 16.45 -6.64 -9.29
CA SER A 224 15.53 -7.03 -8.22
C SER A 224 16.11 -8.19 -7.39
N GLY A 225 16.32 -7.96 -6.10
CA GLY A 225 16.75 -9.01 -5.13
C GLY A 225 15.61 -9.94 -4.67
N ILE A 226 14.42 -9.87 -5.26
CA ILE A 226 13.24 -10.61 -4.82
C ILE A 226 13.26 -12.05 -5.33
N LYS A 227 13.30 -13.03 -4.43
CA LYS A 227 13.08 -14.45 -4.77
C LYS A 227 11.58 -14.69 -4.96
N MET A 228 11.12 -14.73 -6.22
CA MET A 228 9.70 -14.74 -6.61
C MET A 228 8.84 -15.77 -5.87
N LEU A 229 9.24 -17.05 -5.84
CA LEU A 229 8.43 -18.11 -5.22
C LEU A 229 8.25 -17.88 -3.71
N SER A 230 9.34 -17.58 -3.00
CA SER A 230 9.30 -17.27 -1.56
C SER A 230 8.47 -16.03 -1.26
N PHE A 231 8.54 -15.03 -2.13
CA PHE A 231 7.73 -13.83 -2.04
C PHE A 231 6.23 -14.16 -2.17
N PHE A 232 5.82 -14.89 -3.21
CA PHE A 232 4.41 -15.24 -3.42
C PHE A 232 3.84 -16.08 -2.28
N VAL A 233 4.57 -17.06 -1.76
CA VAL A 233 4.12 -17.88 -0.62
C VAL A 233 3.95 -17.03 0.64
N ARG A 234 4.94 -16.20 0.96
CA ARG A 234 4.92 -15.37 2.17
C ARG A 234 3.86 -14.28 2.11
N VAL A 235 3.79 -13.55 1.00
CA VAL A 235 2.84 -12.45 0.81
C VAL A 235 1.42 -13.01 0.62
N GLY A 236 1.26 -14.10 -0.11
CA GLY A 236 -0.02 -14.79 -0.25
C GLY A 236 -0.57 -15.28 1.08
N GLY A 237 0.25 -15.92 1.91
CA GLY A 237 -0.15 -16.33 3.27
C GLY A 237 -0.56 -15.13 4.15
N MET A 238 0.20 -14.03 4.09
CA MET A 238 -0.16 -12.79 4.80
C MET A 238 -1.50 -12.23 4.31
N MET A 239 -1.72 -12.16 3.00
CA MET A 239 -2.96 -11.66 2.41
C MET A 239 -4.15 -12.54 2.81
N PHE A 240 -3.98 -13.86 2.79
CA PHE A 240 -5.00 -14.83 3.22
C PHE A 240 -5.41 -14.59 4.68
N VAL A 241 -4.45 -14.52 5.59
CA VAL A 241 -4.70 -14.30 7.03
C VAL A 241 -5.38 -12.94 7.26
N LEU A 242 -4.90 -11.88 6.61
CA LEU A 242 -5.48 -10.54 6.79
C LEU A 242 -6.86 -10.41 6.16
N HIS A 243 -7.13 -11.08 5.04
CA HIS A 243 -8.47 -11.17 4.46
C HIS A 243 -9.49 -11.72 5.47
N HIS A 244 -9.22 -12.90 6.03
CA HIS A 244 -10.09 -13.53 7.03
C HIS A 244 -10.26 -12.67 8.28
N LYS A 245 -9.17 -12.07 8.75
CA LYS A 245 -9.22 -11.14 9.88
C LYS A 245 -10.11 -9.93 9.60
N ARG A 246 -10.06 -9.37 8.37
CA ARG A 246 -10.93 -8.28 7.95
C ARG A 246 -12.40 -8.70 7.94
N CYS A 247 -12.72 -9.86 7.35
CA CYS A 247 -14.07 -10.40 7.31
C CYS A 247 -14.63 -10.64 8.71
N ILE A 248 -13.84 -11.26 9.59
CA ILE A 248 -14.23 -11.50 11.00
C ILE A 248 -14.44 -10.16 11.72
N LYS A 249 -13.57 -9.17 11.52
CA LYS A 249 -13.74 -7.85 12.13
C LYS A 249 -15.03 -7.18 11.70
N MET A 250 -15.41 -7.29 10.41
CA MET A 250 -16.68 -6.74 9.90
C MET A 250 -17.91 -7.44 10.54
N LEU A 251 -17.84 -8.75 10.77
CA LEU A 251 -18.91 -9.50 11.47
C LEU A 251 -19.06 -9.11 12.93
N LEU A 252 -17.94 -8.85 13.62
CA LEU A 252 -17.91 -8.56 15.05
C LEU A 252 -18.05 -7.06 15.37
N SER A 253 -18.14 -6.22 14.37
CA SER A 253 -18.28 -4.77 14.51
C SER A 253 -19.71 -4.32 14.22
N ASN A 254 -20.00 -3.04 14.50
CA ASN A 254 -21.25 -2.40 14.10
C ASN A 254 -21.38 -2.20 12.58
N ASP A 255 -20.41 -2.66 11.81
CA ASP A 255 -20.38 -2.58 10.34
C ASP A 255 -21.05 -3.79 9.65
N ILE A 256 -21.78 -4.59 10.40
CA ILE A 256 -22.48 -5.77 9.87
C ILE A 256 -23.53 -5.32 8.84
N THR A 257 -23.47 -5.90 7.65
CA THR A 257 -24.43 -5.66 6.57
C THR A 257 -24.96 -7.01 6.07
N PRO A 258 -26.18 -7.07 5.49
CA PRO A 258 -26.67 -8.30 4.85
C PRO A 258 -25.69 -8.87 3.83
N HIS A 259 -24.98 -8.01 3.11
CA HIS A 259 -24.00 -8.41 2.11
C HIS A 259 -22.85 -9.21 2.68
N ILE A 260 -22.32 -8.85 3.88
CA ILE A 260 -21.21 -9.62 4.49
C ILE A 260 -21.69 -11.00 4.95
N ILE A 261 -22.93 -11.11 5.40
CA ILE A 261 -23.50 -12.42 5.78
C ILE A 261 -23.59 -13.31 4.55
N ILE A 262 -24.11 -12.80 3.43
CA ILE A 262 -24.20 -13.54 2.17
C ILE A 262 -22.81 -13.92 1.67
N ALA A 263 -21.83 -12.99 1.71
CA ALA A 263 -20.47 -13.26 1.30
C ALA A 263 -19.86 -14.45 2.08
N LEU A 264 -20.02 -14.46 3.38
CA LEU A 264 -19.48 -15.52 4.24
C LEU A 264 -20.21 -16.86 4.06
N THR A 265 -21.52 -16.81 3.86
CA THR A 265 -22.30 -18.00 3.53
C THR A 265 -21.82 -18.61 2.21
N CYS A 266 -21.69 -17.82 1.15
CA CYS A 266 -21.16 -18.29 -0.12
C CYS A 266 -19.71 -18.82 0.03
N TYR A 267 -18.88 -18.14 0.80
CA TYR A 267 -17.50 -18.57 1.05
C TYR A 267 -17.45 -19.94 1.76
N LEU A 268 -18.29 -20.14 2.77
CA LEU A 268 -18.42 -21.39 3.48
C LEU A 268 -18.91 -22.53 2.58
N PHE A 269 -19.94 -22.29 1.77
CA PHE A 269 -20.45 -23.29 0.81
C PHE A 269 -19.39 -23.67 -0.23
N GLY A 270 -18.57 -22.72 -0.68
CA GLY A 270 -17.44 -23.01 -1.56
C GLY A 270 -16.42 -23.98 -0.91
N TRP A 271 -16.12 -23.82 0.38
CA TRP A 271 -15.27 -24.76 1.11
C TRP A 271 -15.93 -26.12 1.33
N ILE A 272 -17.22 -26.15 1.72
CA ILE A 272 -17.99 -27.39 1.92
C ILE A 272 -18.03 -28.18 0.62
N ALA A 273 -18.16 -27.52 -0.53
CA ALA A 273 -18.16 -28.18 -1.84
C ALA A 273 -16.86 -28.93 -2.16
N LEU A 274 -15.74 -28.60 -1.50
CA LEU A 274 -14.45 -29.31 -1.64
C LEU A 274 -14.27 -30.46 -0.66
N LEU A 275 -15.18 -30.64 0.34
CA LEU A 275 -15.02 -31.67 1.37
C LEU A 275 -15.73 -32.98 0.94
N PRO A 276 -14.98 -34.06 0.67
CA PRO A 276 -15.53 -35.32 0.16
C PRO A 276 -16.71 -35.90 0.97
N PRO A 277 -16.71 -35.88 2.32
CA PRO A 277 -17.80 -36.46 3.10
C PRO A 277 -19.19 -35.86 2.85
N PHE A 278 -19.23 -34.58 2.43
CA PHE A 278 -20.48 -33.85 2.21
C PHE A 278 -20.91 -33.80 0.75
N THR A 279 -20.09 -34.29 -0.18
CA THR A 279 -20.25 -34.00 -1.62
C THR A 279 -20.22 -35.23 -2.50
N THR A 280 -20.09 -36.47 -1.95
CA THR A 280 -19.93 -37.68 -2.74
C THR A 280 -21.06 -37.89 -3.72
N ASP A 281 -22.31 -37.79 -3.28
CA ASP A 281 -23.48 -37.99 -4.16
C ASP A 281 -23.63 -36.83 -5.15
N LEU A 282 -23.49 -35.59 -4.65
CA LEU A 282 -23.56 -34.39 -5.46
C LEU A 282 -22.42 -34.35 -6.50
N HIS A 283 -21.21 -34.77 -6.11
CA HIS A 283 -20.07 -34.85 -7.01
C HIS A 283 -20.34 -35.85 -8.13
N THR A 284 -20.85 -37.03 -7.81
CA THR A 284 -21.18 -38.08 -8.80
C THR A 284 -22.23 -37.59 -9.78
N GLU A 285 -23.31 -36.97 -9.28
CA GLU A 285 -24.40 -36.46 -10.11
C GLU A 285 -23.97 -35.30 -11.00
N LEU A 286 -23.21 -34.33 -10.47
CA LEU A 286 -22.71 -33.17 -11.23
C LEU A 286 -21.68 -33.60 -12.29
N THR A 287 -20.79 -34.54 -11.95
CA THR A 287 -19.80 -35.07 -12.90
C THR A 287 -20.48 -35.84 -14.03
N ALA A 288 -21.49 -36.61 -13.71
CA ALA A 288 -22.30 -37.28 -14.72
C ALA A 288 -23.02 -36.34 -15.70
N ARG A 289 -23.31 -35.12 -15.23
CA ARG A 289 -23.89 -34.03 -16.05
C ARG A 289 -22.84 -33.12 -16.71
N GLY A 290 -21.54 -33.47 -16.61
CA GLY A 290 -20.46 -32.69 -17.19
C GLY A 290 -20.10 -31.39 -16.45
N VAL A 291 -20.52 -31.26 -15.19
CA VAL A 291 -20.22 -30.06 -14.36
C VAL A 291 -19.22 -30.43 -13.26
N PRO A 292 -17.92 -30.12 -13.42
CA PRO A 292 -16.93 -30.36 -12.37
C PRO A 292 -17.25 -29.58 -11.09
N LEU A 293 -17.19 -30.23 -9.94
CA LEU A 293 -17.47 -29.62 -8.63
C LEU A 293 -16.58 -28.39 -8.36
N VAL A 294 -15.38 -28.37 -8.90
CA VAL A 294 -14.46 -27.22 -8.82
C VAL A 294 -15.09 -25.93 -9.41
N LEU A 295 -15.90 -26.06 -10.46
CA LEU A 295 -16.58 -24.88 -11.04
C LEU A 295 -17.66 -24.34 -10.10
N VAL A 296 -18.36 -25.23 -9.39
CA VAL A 296 -19.35 -24.85 -8.37
C VAL A 296 -18.65 -24.10 -7.21
N THR A 297 -17.53 -24.62 -6.74
CA THR A 297 -16.69 -23.96 -5.72
C THR A 297 -16.25 -22.56 -6.17
N LEU A 298 -15.73 -22.44 -7.40
CA LEU A 298 -15.28 -21.17 -7.94
C LEU A 298 -16.44 -20.17 -8.08
N ALA A 299 -17.64 -20.64 -8.47
CA ALA A 299 -18.84 -19.81 -8.56
C ALA A 299 -19.25 -19.28 -7.17
N PHE A 300 -19.25 -20.11 -6.12
CA PHE A 300 -19.51 -19.68 -4.76
C PHE A 300 -18.48 -18.66 -4.26
N TRP A 301 -17.18 -18.89 -4.52
CA TRP A 301 -16.13 -17.92 -4.12
C TRP A 301 -16.22 -16.62 -4.92
N TYR A 302 -16.59 -16.67 -6.18
CA TYR A 302 -16.85 -15.47 -6.98
C TYR A 302 -18.03 -14.66 -6.43
N CYS A 303 -19.16 -15.32 -6.11
CA CYS A 303 -20.28 -14.69 -5.43
C CYS A 303 -19.87 -14.08 -4.08
N ALA A 304 -19.12 -14.83 -3.27
CA ALA A 304 -18.61 -14.34 -1.99
C ALA A 304 -17.80 -13.04 -2.17
N HIS A 305 -16.94 -12.98 -3.19
CA HIS A 305 -16.18 -11.78 -3.49
C HIS A 305 -17.04 -10.60 -3.92
N ILE A 306 -18.06 -10.82 -4.76
CA ILE A 306 -18.99 -9.76 -5.16
C ILE A 306 -19.69 -9.16 -3.94
N PHE A 307 -20.25 -10.00 -3.07
CA PHE A 307 -20.96 -9.56 -1.88
C PHE A 307 -20.05 -8.92 -0.84
N ASP A 308 -18.81 -9.38 -0.70
CA ASP A 308 -17.80 -8.75 0.14
C ASP A 308 -17.49 -7.31 -0.32
N ARG A 309 -17.35 -7.10 -1.63
CA ARG A 309 -17.16 -5.76 -2.21
C ARG A 309 -18.38 -4.86 -2.00
N LEU A 310 -19.58 -5.39 -2.14
CA LEU A 310 -20.80 -4.65 -1.85
C LEU A 310 -20.88 -4.26 -0.37
N ALA A 311 -20.53 -5.18 0.55
CA ALA A 311 -20.45 -4.90 1.98
C ALA A 311 -19.50 -3.74 2.28
N MET A 312 -18.28 -3.79 1.71
CA MET A 312 -17.29 -2.73 1.90
C MET A 312 -17.76 -1.37 1.35
N LYS A 313 -18.45 -1.38 0.22
CA LYS A 313 -19.05 -0.15 -0.37
C LYS A 313 -20.13 0.42 0.56
N THR A 314 -21.08 -0.42 0.99
CA THR A 314 -22.17 0.00 1.88
C THR A 314 -21.65 0.60 3.20
N VAL A 315 -20.68 -0.06 3.83
CA VAL A 315 -20.09 0.46 5.07
C VAL A 315 -19.42 1.82 4.87
N ARG A 316 -18.72 2.02 3.77
CA ARG A 316 -18.10 3.32 3.44
C ARG A 316 -19.14 4.42 3.25
N GLU A 317 -20.21 4.15 2.52
CA GLU A 317 -21.31 5.09 2.30
C GLU A 317 -22.00 5.47 3.62
N LEU A 318 -22.26 4.50 4.49
CA LEU A 318 -22.86 4.74 5.81
C LEU A 318 -21.95 5.63 6.68
N ARG A 319 -20.65 5.38 6.69
CA ARG A 319 -19.69 6.19 7.47
C ARG A 319 -19.53 7.60 6.92
N ALA A 320 -19.48 7.76 5.59
CA ALA A 320 -19.42 9.09 4.96
C ALA A 320 -20.67 9.91 5.30
N ASN A 321 -21.86 9.30 5.27
CA ASN A 321 -23.10 9.98 5.64
C ASN A 321 -23.16 10.33 7.13
N ALA A 322 -22.54 9.55 8.01
CA ALA A 322 -22.48 9.84 9.45
C ALA A 322 -21.52 10.99 9.78
N GLN A 323 -20.47 11.20 8.97
CA GLN A 323 -19.52 12.32 9.16
C GLN A 323 -20.07 13.66 8.64
N ASN A 324 -21.05 13.63 7.74
CA ASN A 324 -21.69 14.83 7.15
C ASN A 324 -22.93 15.29 7.95
N ARG A 325 -23.30 14.60 9.00
CA ARG A 325 -24.34 14.96 9.97
C ARG A 325 -23.73 15.51 11.26
#